data_649005b0bb6df94a65bf4c954f1695df
#
_entry.id   649005b0bb6df94a65bf4c954f1695df
#
_cell.length_a   1.000
_cell.length_b   1.000
_cell.length_c   1.000
_cell.angle_alpha   90.00
_cell.angle_beta   90.00
_cell.angle_gamma   90.00
#
_symmetry.space_group_name_H-M   'P 1'
#
loop_
_entity.id
_entity.type
_entity.pdbx_description
1 polymer ?
#
loop_
_entity_poly.entity_id
_entity_poly.type
_entity_poly.pdbx_seq_one_letter_code
_entity_poly.pdbx_strand_id
1 'polypeptide(L)'
;MARADSSGRPASYKAVGISLAVASGVFIGISFVIKKVGLLKANVKYNEEAGEGYGYLKNAWWWLGMTLMIVGEICNFVAYAFVDAILVTPLGALSVVITTILSAIFLKERLSFVGKVGCFSCIIGSIVIAMNAPEQSSVSDIQGMQKFVIAPGFLSYAGVILIGAAITAFWVGPRYGKKSMFVYISICSMVGGLSVVATQGLGSAIIAQINGESQFKHWFLYVLFVFVICTLLTEIIYLNVCPVSLSKILGLC
;
A
#
# COMPACT_ATOMS: atom_id res chain seq x y z
N MET A 1 16.16 -13.78 31.82
CA MET A 1 17.16 -13.32 30.83
C MET A 1 16.46 -13.21 29.48
N ALA A 2 16.09 -12.00 29.05
CA ALA A 2 15.52 -11.77 27.73
C ALA A 2 16.63 -11.90 26.69
N ARG A 3 16.44 -12.78 25.72
CA ARG A 3 17.37 -12.98 24.60
C ARG A 3 17.42 -11.69 23.78
N ALA A 4 18.49 -10.92 23.89
CA ALA A 4 18.72 -9.78 23.02
C ALA A 4 19.18 -10.31 21.66
N ASP A 5 18.54 -9.84 20.57
CA ASP A 5 19.00 -10.10 19.21
C ASP A 5 20.24 -9.27 18.88
N SER A 6 20.92 -9.62 17.78
CA SER A 6 22.12 -8.97 17.27
C SER A 6 22.01 -7.43 17.09
N SER A 7 20.80 -6.88 17.06
CA SER A 7 20.50 -5.44 17.02
C SER A 7 20.36 -4.78 18.41
N GLY A 8 20.59 -5.52 19.51
CA GLY A 8 20.47 -5.00 20.87
C GLY A 8 19.05 -4.65 21.34
N ARG A 9 18.02 -4.86 20.52
CA ARG A 9 16.61 -4.60 20.87
C ARG A 9 16.00 -5.83 21.55
N PRO A 10 15.18 -5.67 22.61
CA PRO A 10 14.54 -6.79 23.28
C PRO A 10 13.57 -7.51 22.33
N ALA A 11 13.50 -8.84 22.40
CA ALA A 11 12.63 -9.68 21.57
C ALA A 11 11.14 -9.28 21.63
N SER A 12 10.72 -8.67 22.73
CA SER A 12 9.37 -8.11 22.89
C SER A 12 9.04 -7.00 21.89
N TYR A 13 10.02 -6.19 21.50
CA TYR A 13 9.83 -5.13 20.50
C TYR A 13 9.52 -5.70 19.11
N LYS A 14 10.25 -6.72 18.67
CA LYS A 14 9.96 -7.41 17.38
C LYS A 14 8.57 -8.05 17.41
N ALA A 15 8.19 -8.70 18.50
CA ALA A 15 6.88 -9.31 18.63
C ALA A 15 5.74 -8.28 18.52
N VAL A 16 5.87 -7.12 19.16
CA VAL A 16 4.90 -6.01 19.06
C VAL A 16 4.82 -5.49 17.63
N GLY A 17 5.95 -5.27 16.96
CA GLY A 17 5.96 -4.77 15.57
C GLY A 17 5.31 -5.77 14.60
N ILE A 18 5.60 -7.05 14.72
CA ILE A 18 5.00 -8.10 13.88
C ILE A 18 3.49 -8.20 14.15
N SER A 19 3.05 -8.20 15.42
CA SER A 19 1.62 -8.23 15.74
C SER A 19 0.88 -7.01 15.20
N LEU A 20 1.51 -5.84 15.25
CA LEU A 20 0.96 -4.60 14.69
C LEU A 20 0.86 -4.66 13.16
N ALA A 21 1.88 -5.19 12.48
CA ALA A 21 1.89 -5.39 11.04
C ALA A 21 0.80 -6.39 10.58
N VAL A 22 0.61 -7.49 11.32
CA VAL A 22 -0.47 -8.44 11.04
C VAL A 22 -1.84 -7.79 11.26
N ALA A 23 -2.02 -7.07 12.36
CA ALA A 23 -3.27 -6.34 12.63
C ALA A 23 -3.57 -5.30 11.55
N SER A 24 -2.56 -4.56 11.09
CA SER A 24 -2.71 -3.60 9.98
C SER A 24 -3.20 -4.31 8.71
N GLY A 25 -2.62 -5.46 8.36
CA GLY A 25 -3.04 -6.27 7.23
C GLY A 25 -4.51 -6.72 7.31
N VAL A 26 -4.98 -7.07 8.52
CA VAL A 26 -6.38 -7.40 8.76
C VAL A 26 -7.29 -6.19 8.54
N PHE A 27 -6.96 -5.03 9.13
CA PHE A 27 -7.73 -3.80 8.96
C PHE A 27 -7.78 -3.35 7.50
N ILE A 28 -6.65 -3.37 6.80
CA ILE A 28 -6.57 -3.03 5.38
C ILE A 28 -7.40 -4.03 4.55
N GLY A 29 -7.30 -5.33 4.82
CA GLY A 29 -8.05 -6.37 4.12
C GLY A 29 -9.56 -6.20 4.28
N ILE A 30 -10.05 -5.95 5.50
CA ILE A 30 -11.47 -5.67 5.77
C ILE A 30 -11.91 -4.37 5.08
N SER A 31 -11.06 -3.33 5.10
CA SER A 31 -11.36 -2.03 4.50
C SER A 31 -11.66 -2.13 3.00
N PHE A 32 -10.91 -2.95 2.27
CA PHE A 32 -11.14 -3.17 0.83
C PHE A 32 -12.51 -3.79 0.56
N VAL A 33 -12.91 -4.77 1.36
CA VAL A 33 -14.23 -5.42 1.21
C VAL A 33 -15.35 -4.42 1.49
N ILE A 34 -15.25 -3.65 2.58
CA ILE A 34 -16.25 -2.63 2.95
C ILE A 34 -16.32 -1.54 1.88
N LYS A 35 -15.18 -1.07 1.36
CA LYS A 35 -15.16 -0.10 0.24
C LYS A 35 -15.84 -0.65 -1.00
N LYS A 36 -15.60 -1.91 -1.35
CA LYS A 36 -16.26 -2.56 -2.49
C LYS A 36 -17.78 -2.64 -2.30
N VAL A 37 -18.24 -3.02 -1.11
CA VAL A 37 -19.67 -3.00 -0.76
C VAL A 37 -20.23 -1.59 -0.86
N GLY A 38 -19.49 -0.58 -0.38
CA GLY A 38 -19.86 0.83 -0.48
C GLY A 38 -20.01 1.30 -1.93
N LEU A 39 -19.06 0.93 -2.81
CA LEU A 39 -19.13 1.23 -4.23
C LEU A 39 -20.35 0.57 -4.90
N LEU A 40 -20.57 -0.73 -4.67
CA LEU A 40 -21.70 -1.45 -5.25
C LEU A 40 -23.04 -0.84 -4.84
N LYS A 41 -23.21 -0.48 -3.54
CA LYS A 41 -24.41 0.21 -3.05
C LYS A 41 -24.58 1.60 -3.64
N ALA A 42 -23.48 2.35 -3.85
CA ALA A 42 -23.54 3.67 -4.46
C ALA A 42 -23.99 3.59 -5.92
N ASN A 43 -23.45 2.63 -6.68
CA ASN A 43 -23.79 2.42 -8.09
C ASN A 43 -25.28 2.12 -8.27
N VAL A 44 -25.83 1.24 -7.42
CA VAL A 44 -27.28 0.92 -7.47
C VAL A 44 -28.14 2.13 -7.09
N LYS A 45 -27.70 2.94 -6.12
CA LYS A 45 -28.51 4.07 -5.61
C LYS A 45 -28.50 5.27 -6.56
N TYR A 46 -27.36 5.56 -7.19
CA TYR A 46 -27.20 6.77 -8.02
C TYR A 46 -27.29 6.51 -9.52
N ASN A 47 -27.50 5.24 -9.92
CA ASN A 47 -27.59 4.81 -11.33
C ASN A 47 -26.39 5.33 -12.16
N GLU A 48 -25.24 5.53 -11.52
CA GLU A 48 -23.98 5.90 -12.14
C GLU A 48 -23.27 4.63 -12.56
N GLU A 49 -22.74 4.61 -13.80
CA GLU A 49 -21.87 3.52 -14.17
C GLU A 49 -20.65 3.50 -13.23
N ALA A 50 -20.30 2.30 -12.76
CA ALA A 50 -19.23 2.13 -11.83
C ALA A 50 -17.94 2.81 -12.35
N GLY A 51 -17.50 3.94 -11.74
CA GLY A 51 -16.32 4.76 -12.06
C GLY A 51 -16.57 5.99 -12.90
N GLU A 52 -17.78 6.26 -13.30
CA GLU A 52 -18.17 7.52 -13.89
C GLU A 52 -18.98 8.29 -12.83
N GLY A 53 -18.32 9.12 -12.03
CA GLY A 53 -18.97 9.97 -11.03
C GLY A 53 -18.38 9.83 -9.62
N TYR A 54 -18.75 10.75 -8.76
CA TYR A 54 -18.29 10.83 -7.37
C TYR A 54 -19.39 10.41 -6.36
N GLY A 55 -20.40 9.67 -6.81
CA GLY A 55 -21.53 9.23 -6.00
C GLY A 55 -21.14 8.37 -4.79
N TYR A 56 -20.01 7.64 -4.90
CA TYR A 56 -19.45 6.82 -3.81
C TYR A 56 -19.02 7.67 -2.60
N LEU A 57 -18.64 8.94 -2.79
CA LEU A 57 -18.27 9.85 -1.70
C LEU A 57 -19.45 10.19 -0.78
N LYS A 58 -20.69 10.02 -1.26
CA LYS A 58 -21.91 10.22 -0.47
C LYS A 58 -22.34 8.99 0.31
N ASN A 59 -21.61 7.85 0.17
CA ASN A 59 -21.96 6.59 0.80
C ASN A 59 -21.19 6.39 2.12
N ALA A 60 -21.92 6.24 3.23
CA ALA A 60 -21.32 6.02 4.55
C ALA A 60 -20.49 4.71 4.63
N TRP A 61 -20.85 3.66 3.89
CA TRP A 61 -20.07 2.42 3.85
C TRP A 61 -18.69 2.62 3.23
N TRP A 62 -18.59 3.46 2.21
CA TRP A 62 -17.31 3.77 1.60
C TRP A 62 -16.40 4.53 2.59
N TRP A 63 -16.97 5.50 3.33
CA TRP A 63 -16.23 6.25 4.35
C TRP A 63 -15.80 5.37 5.52
N LEU A 64 -16.66 4.41 5.95
CA LEU A 64 -16.29 3.42 6.96
C LEU A 64 -15.08 2.58 6.50
N GLY A 65 -15.07 2.14 5.24
CA GLY A 65 -13.93 1.45 4.66
C GLY A 65 -12.67 2.34 4.60
N MET A 66 -12.81 3.63 4.24
CA MET A 66 -11.69 4.56 4.21
C MET A 66 -11.09 4.81 5.60
N THR A 67 -11.92 5.02 6.62
CA THR A 67 -11.44 5.21 8.00
C THR A 67 -10.70 3.97 8.50
N LEU A 68 -11.22 2.78 8.22
CA LEU A 68 -10.57 1.53 8.59
C LEU A 68 -9.23 1.33 7.87
N MET A 69 -9.14 1.75 6.61
CA MET A 69 -7.89 1.75 5.85
C MET A 69 -6.86 2.70 6.47
N ILE A 70 -7.27 3.92 6.82
CA ILE A 70 -6.38 4.90 7.46
C ILE A 70 -5.86 4.35 8.79
N VAL A 71 -6.72 3.73 9.61
CA VAL A 71 -6.30 3.09 10.88
C VAL A 71 -5.31 1.96 10.60
N GLY A 72 -5.56 1.13 9.58
CA GLY A 72 -4.64 0.08 9.17
C GLY A 72 -3.28 0.62 8.73
N GLU A 73 -3.25 1.69 7.93
CA GLU A 73 -2.00 2.33 7.50
C GLU A 73 -1.24 2.98 8.66
N ILE A 74 -1.95 3.59 9.64
CA ILE A 74 -1.31 4.10 10.86
C ILE A 74 -0.67 2.96 11.65
N CYS A 75 -1.35 1.83 11.81
CA CYS A 75 -0.80 0.65 12.46
C CYS A 75 0.43 0.12 11.71
N ASN A 76 0.38 0.08 10.39
CA ASN A 76 1.48 -0.32 9.53
C ASN A 76 2.68 0.63 9.68
N PHE A 77 2.41 1.94 9.67
CA PHE A 77 3.41 2.97 9.90
C PHE A 77 4.09 2.83 11.27
N VAL A 78 3.30 2.61 12.33
CA VAL A 78 3.84 2.38 13.67
C VAL A 78 4.65 1.07 13.73
N ALA A 79 4.26 0.04 12.97
CA ALA A 79 5.02 -1.21 12.90
C ALA A 79 6.45 -1.00 12.37
N TYR A 80 6.68 -0.06 11.43
CA TYR A 80 8.03 0.32 10.96
C TYR A 80 8.92 0.91 12.07
N ALA A 81 8.33 1.43 13.15
CA ALA A 81 9.09 1.89 14.32
C ALA A 81 9.75 0.74 15.09
N PHE A 82 9.11 -0.42 15.06
CA PHE A 82 9.51 -1.58 15.86
C PHE A 82 10.27 -2.64 15.04
N VAL A 83 9.98 -2.73 13.75
CA VAL A 83 10.50 -3.78 12.86
C VAL A 83 10.93 -3.18 11.52
N ASP A 84 12.01 -3.73 10.95
CA ASP A 84 12.52 -3.28 9.66
C ASP A 84 11.51 -3.49 8.53
N ALA A 85 11.50 -2.55 7.58
CA ALA A 85 10.57 -2.55 6.46
C ALA A 85 10.62 -3.83 5.60
N ILE A 86 11.79 -4.46 5.51
CA ILE A 86 11.97 -5.73 4.80
C ILE A 86 11.07 -6.84 5.38
N LEU A 87 10.79 -6.81 6.68
CA LEU A 87 9.87 -7.75 7.33
C LEU A 87 8.41 -7.29 7.27
N VAL A 88 8.16 -5.99 7.41
CA VAL A 88 6.80 -5.43 7.41
C VAL A 88 6.17 -5.52 6.01
N THR A 89 6.93 -5.27 4.94
CA THR A 89 6.40 -5.26 3.56
C THR A 89 5.80 -6.61 3.13
N PRO A 90 6.44 -7.77 3.36
CA PRO A 90 5.81 -9.07 3.07
C PRO A 90 4.58 -9.36 3.92
N LEU A 91 4.56 -8.87 5.18
CA LEU A 91 3.38 -9.00 6.03
C LEU A 91 2.20 -8.17 5.49
N GLY A 92 2.47 -7.06 4.78
CA GLY A 92 1.47 -6.32 4.03
C GLY A 92 0.78 -7.16 2.93
N ALA A 93 1.47 -8.12 2.31
CA ALA A 93 0.88 -9.04 1.33
C ALA A 93 -0.21 -9.94 1.95
N LEU A 94 -0.19 -10.17 3.27
CA LEU A 94 -1.27 -10.86 3.99
C LEU A 94 -2.62 -10.14 3.84
N SER A 95 -2.63 -8.81 3.71
CA SER A 95 -3.85 -8.04 3.49
C SER A 95 -4.58 -8.47 2.21
N VAL A 96 -3.84 -8.80 1.14
CA VAL A 96 -4.40 -9.29 -0.13
C VAL A 96 -5.07 -10.65 0.07
N VAL A 97 -4.44 -11.56 0.80
CA VAL A 97 -5.00 -12.88 1.11
C VAL A 97 -6.27 -12.74 1.94
N ILE A 98 -6.25 -11.90 2.98
CA ILE A 98 -7.40 -11.60 3.83
C ILE A 98 -8.54 -10.99 3.01
N THR A 99 -8.24 -9.99 2.18
CA THR A 99 -9.21 -9.37 1.26
C THR A 99 -9.87 -10.41 0.37
N THR A 100 -9.08 -11.32 -0.19
CA THR A 100 -9.57 -12.36 -1.10
C THR A 100 -10.50 -13.35 -0.40
N ILE A 101 -10.13 -13.79 0.81
CA ILE A 101 -10.96 -14.69 1.63
C ILE A 101 -12.26 -13.98 2.03
N LEU A 102 -12.18 -12.75 2.52
CA LEU A 102 -13.35 -11.98 2.93
C LEU A 102 -14.27 -11.65 1.75
N SER A 103 -13.72 -11.33 0.58
CA SER A 103 -14.50 -11.13 -0.65
C SER A 103 -15.27 -12.41 -1.04
N ALA A 104 -14.63 -13.57 -0.95
CA ALA A 104 -15.28 -14.83 -1.23
C ALA A 104 -16.44 -15.12 -0.26
N ILE A 105 -16.30 -14.78 1.03
CA ILE A 105 -17.31 -15.02 2.06
C ILE A 105 -18.45 -13.98 1.98
N PHE A 106 -18.11 -12.69 1.98
CA PHE A 106 -19.11 -11.61 2.11
C PHE A 106 -19.77 -11.24 0.79
N LEU A 107 -18.99 -11.22 -0.31
CA LEU A 107 -19.52 -10.90 -1.63
C LEU A 107 -19.96 -12.15 -2.41
N LYS A 108 -19.77 -13.37 -1.83
CA LYS A 108 -20.05 -14.65 -2.49
C LYS A 108 -19.39 -14.80 -3.86
N GLU A 109 -18.28 -14.13 -4.06
CA GLU A 109 -17.50 -14.22 -5.29
C GLU A 109 -16.75 -15.56 -5.35
N ARG A 110 -16.90 -16.28 -6.45
CA ARG A 110 -16.16 -17.53 -6.65
C ARG A 110 -14.72 -17.20 -7.01
N LEU A 111 -13.79 -17.58 -6.12
CA LEU A 111 -12.37 -17.49 -6.44
C LEU A 111 -12.05 -18.40 -7.63
N SER A 112 -11.50 -17.82 -8.69
CA SER A 112 -10.89 -18.55 -9.78
C SER A 112 -9.73 -19.41 -9.26
N PHE A 113 -9.44 -20.52 -9.94
CA PHE A 113 -8.28 -21.36 -9.63
C PHE A 113 -6.99 -20.55 -9.63
N VAL A 114 -6.81 -19.64 -10.59
CA VAL A 114 -5.65 -18.71 -10.67
C VAL A 114 -5.55 -17.84 -9.42
N GLY A 115 -6.69 -17.33 -8.90
CA GLY A 115 -6.72 -16.53 -7.67
C GLY A 115 -6.26 -17.34 -6.45
N LYS A 116 -6.66 -18.60 -6.33
CA LYS A 116 -6.21 -19.50 -5.25
C LYS A 116 -4.70 -19.76 -5.30
N VAL A 117 -4.16 -20.03 -6.49
CA VAL A 117 -2.74 -20.23 -6.71
C VAL A 117 -1.97 -18.94 -6.40
N GLY A 118 -2.49 -17.78 -6.80
CA GLY A 118 -1.90 -16.48 -6.49
C GLY A 118 -1.80 -16.22 -4.98
N CYS A 119 -2.87 -16.46 -4.22
CA CYS A 119 -2.86 -16.32 -2.76
C CYS A 119 -1.84 -17.25 -2.11
N PHE A 120 -1.77 -18.50 -2.55
CA PHE A 120 -0.80 -19.46 -2.04
C PHE A 120 0.64 -19.03 -2.34
N SER A 121 0.91 -18.54 -3.55
CA SER A 121 2.21 -18.01 -3.94
C SER A 121 2.60 -16.76 -3.13
N CYS A 122 1.64 -15.88 -2.82
CA CYS A 122 1.87 -14.72 -1.95
C CYS A 122 2.30 -15.13 -0.54
N ILE A 123 1.64 -16.14 0.04
CA ILE A 123 1.99 -16.63 1.39
C ILE A 123 3.40 -17.23 1.39
N ILE A 124 3.71 -18.10 0.42
CA ILE A 124 5.05 -18.71 0.32
C ILE A 124 6.11 -17.63 0.09
N GLY A 125 5.88 -16.70 -0.84
CA GLY A 125 6.81 -15.60 -1.11
C GLY A 125 7.07 -14.74 0.12
N SER A 126 6.04 -14.42 0.89
CA SER A 126 6.17 -13.66 2.15
C SER A 126 7.02 -14.41 3.19
N ILE A 127 6.80 -15.72 3.33
CA ILE A 127 7.59 -16.56 4.26
C ILE A 127 9.06 -16.60 3.81
N VAL A 128 9.33 -16.82 2.53
CA VAL A 128 10.69 -16.88 1.99
C VAL A 128 11.42 -15.55 2.21
N ILE A 129 10.78 -14.42 1.95
CA ILE A 129 11.37 -13.10 2.20
C ILE A 129 11.63 -12.91 3.70
N ALA A 130 10.65 -13.21 4.56
CA ALA A 130 10.82 -13.06 6.01
C ALA A 130 11.96 -13.91 6.60
N MET A 131 12.19 -15.10 6.04
CA MET A 131 13.27 -16.01 6.48
C MET A 131 14.65 -15.59 5.97
N ASN A 132 14.73 -14.95 4.81
CA ASN A 132 15.98 -14.60 4.14
C ASN A 132 16.28 -13.09 4.16
N ALA A 133 15.44 -12.29 4.83
CA ALA A 133 15.64 -10.85 4.91
C ALA A 133 16.95 -10.56 5.66
N PRO A 134 17.93 -9.86 5.02
CA PRO A 134 19.13 -9.44 5.71
C PRO A 134 18.76 -8.44 6.82
N GLU A 135 19.42 -8.56 7.96
CA GLU A 135 19.31 -7.54 9.02
C GLU A 135 20.00 -6.28 8.51
N GLN A 136 19.24 -5.37 7.93
CA GLN A 136 19.75 -4.06 7.53
C GLN A 136 19.52 -3.08 8.68
N SER A 137 20.58 -2.30 8.99
CA SER A 137 20.41 -1.11 9.81
C SER A 137 19.45 -0.16 9.05
N SER A 138 18.25 -0.03 9.55
CA SER A 138 17.30 0.96 9.05
C SER A 138 17.99 2.32 9.05
N VAL A 139 17.96 3.03 7.91
CA VAL A 139 18.43 4.41 7.84
C VAL A 139 17.49 5.23 8.72
N SER A 140 17.91 5.43 9.96
CA SER A 140 17.11 6.13 10.98
C SER A 140 17.19 7.65 10.85
N ASP A 141 18.11 8.16 10.00
CA ASP A 141 18.35 9.59 9.83
C ASP A 141 17.87 10.08 8.46
N ILE A 142 17.19 11.24 8.43
CA ILE A 142 16.71 11.86 7.20
C ILE A 142 17.83 12.27 6.25
N GLN A 143 19.01 12.59 6.80
CA GLN A 143 20.20 12.92 6.01
C GLN A 143 20.74 11.69 5.26
N GLY A 144 20.73 10.53 5.91
CA GLY A 144 21.05 9.26 5.28
C GLY A 144 20.08 8.95 4.15
N MET A 145 18.78 9.12 4.39
CA MET A 145 17.74 8.93 3.37
C MET A 145 17.91 9.89 2.19
N GLN A 146 18.21 11.16 2.45
CA GLN A 146 18.50 12.14 1.41
C GLN A 146 19.67 11.71 0.52
N LYS A 147 20.76 11.21 1.09
CA LYS A 147 21.91 10.69 0.33
C LYS A 147 21.53 9.52 -0.57
N PHE A 148 20.67 8.60 -0.09
CA PHE A 148 20.18 7.47 -0.91
C PHE A 148 19.28 7.95 -2.04
N VAL A 149 18.36 8.87 -1.78
CA VAL A 149 17.43 9.38 -2.80
C VAL A 149 18.17 10.20 -3.88
N ILE A 150 19.21 10.95 -3.51
CA ILE A 150 20.01 11.73 -4.45
C ILE A 150 21.06 10.85 -5.17
N ALA A 151 21.31 9.63 -4.71
CA ALA A 151 22.25 8.72 -5.38
C ALA A 151 21.84 8.50 -6.85
N PRO A 152 22.81 8.59 -7.81
CA PRO A 152 22.49 8.54 -9.24
C PRO A 152 21.76 7.25 -9.65
N GLY A 153 22.02 6.14 -8.95
CA GLY A 153 21.32 4.88 -9.19
C GLY A 153 19.84 4.94 -8.84
N PHE A 154 19.47 5.51 -7.68
CA PHE A 154 18.07 5.67 -7.29
C PHE A 154 17.36 6.72 -8.15
N LEU A 155 18.05 7.81 -8.47
CA LEU A 155 17.47 8.89 -9.29
C LEU A 155 17.17 8.43 -10.71
N SER A 156 18.04 7.61 -11.32
CA SER A 156 17.78 7.00 -12.64
C SER A 156 16.62 6.02 -12.58
N TYR A 157 16.55 5.17 -11.57
CA TYR A 157 15.43 4.25 -11.34
C TYR A 157 14.10 5.01 -11.18
N ALA A 158 14.06 5.99 -10.29
CA ALA A 158 12.87 6.81 -10.06
C ALA A 158 12.44 7.57 -11.33
N GLY A 159 13.40 8.11 -12.10
CA GLY A 159 13.15 8.77 -13.37
C GLY A 159 12.49 7.84 -14.39
N VAL A 160 13.02 6.64 -14.56
CA VAL A 160 12.44 5.63 -15.47
C VAL A 160 11.03 5.25 -15.06
N ILE A 161 10.81 5.03 -13.76
CA ILE A 161 9.48 4.69 -13.22
C ILE A 161 8.47 5.83 -13.43
N LEU A 162 8.84 7.08 -13.13
CA LEU A 162 7.96 8.23 -13.32
C LEU A 162 7.63 8.48 -14.78
N ILE A 163 8.63 8.38 -15.68
CA ILE A 163 8.41 8.51 -17.13
C ILE A 163 7.50 7.37 -17.62
N GLY A 164 7.75 6.13 -17.20
CA GLY A 164 6.91 4.98 -17.54
C GLY A 164 5.47 5.14 -17.04
N ALA A 165 5.28 5.61 -15.80
CA ALA A 165 3.97 5.91 -15.25
C ALA A 165 3.26 7.03 -16.01
N ALA A 166 3.96 8.11 -16.38
CA ALA A 166 3.42 9.20 -17.16
C ALA A 166 3.01 8.74 -18.58
N ILE A 167 3.86 8.00 -19.29
CA ILE A 167 3.53 7.44 -20.61
C ILE A 167 2.30 6.53 -20.49
N THR A 168 2.26 5.67 -19.47
CA THR A 168 1.13 4.76 -19.26
C THR A 168 -0.14 5.53 -18.92
N ALA A 169 -0.07 6.58 -18.10
CA ALA A 169 -1.22 7.38 -17.71
C ALA A 169 -1.77 8.24 -18.87
N PHE A 170 -0.90 8.92 -19.62
CA PHE A 170 -1.34 9.90 -20.61
C PHE A 170 -1.54 9.30 -22.02
N TRP A 171 -0.83 8.24 -22.37
CA TRP A 171 -0.90 7.66 -23.72
C TRP A 171 -1.61 6.32 -23.75
N VAL A 172 -1.29 5.42 -22.86
CA VAL A 172 -1.89 4.06 -22.83
C VAL A 172 -3.25 4.07 -22.11
N GLY A 173 -3.41 4.85 -21.05
CA GLY A 173 -4.62 4.97 -20.26
C GLY A 173 -5.85 5.36 -21.07
N PRO A 174 -5.86 6.47 -21.82
CA PRO A 174 -7.01 6.88 -22.64
C PRO A 174 -7.35 5.89 -23.76
N ARG A 175 -6.35 5.18 -24.28
CA ARG A 175 -6.50 4.31 -25.44
C ARG A 175 -6.90 2.88 -25.08
N TYR A 176 -6.36 2.34 -23.99
CA TYR A 176 -6.52 0.94 -23.59
C TYR A 176 -7.10 0.76 -22.18
N GLY A 177 -7.20 1.81 -21.38
CA GLY A 177 -7.64 1.73 -19.98
C GLY A 177 -9.07 1.20 -19.84
N LYS A 178 -9.96 1.52 -20.80
CA LYS A 178 -11.34 0.97 -20.83
C LYS A 178 -11.39 -0.52 -21.22
N LYS A 179 -10.31 -1.05 -21.83
CA LYS A 179 -10.25 -2.44 -22.31
C LYS A 179 -9.45 -3.35 -21.39
N SER A 180 -8.54 -2.80 -20.59
CA SER A 180 -7.63 -3.58 -19.76
C SER A 180 -7.38 -2.93 -18.40
N MET A 181 -7.77 -3.63 -17.35
CA MET A 181 -7.51 -3.19 -15.98
C MET A 181 -6.01 -3.17 -15.64
N PHE A 182 -5.18 -3.94 -16.37
CA PHE A 182 -3.73 -3.98 -16.17
C PHE A 182 -3.06 -2.62 -16.33
N VAL A 183 -3.62 -1.74 -17.18
CA VAL A 183 -3.09 -0.39 -17.38
C VAL A 183 -3.16 0.42 -16.10
N TYR A 184 -4.30 0.41 -15.42
CA TYR A 184 -4.49 1.15 -14.16
C TYR A 184 -3.69 0.54 -13.01
N ILE A 185 -3.64 -0.79 -12.92
CA ILE A 185 -2.81 -1.48 -11.93
C ILE A 185 -1.33 -1.18 -12.13
N SER A 186 -0.85 -1.13 -13.38
CA SER A 186 0.55 -0.80 -13.68
C SER A 186 0.90 0.61 -13.22
N ILE A 187 0.02 1.60 -13.43
CA ILE A 187 0.24 2.97 -12.94
C ILE A 187 0.32 2.97 -11.41
N CYS A 188 -0.66 2.35 -10.73
CA CYS A 188 -0.67 2.24 -9.27
C CYS A 188 0.60 1.55 -8.75
N SER A 189 1.04 0.46 -9.39
CA SER A 189 2.23 -0.28 -8.94
C SER A 189 3.52 0.51 -9.12
N MET A 190 3.66 1.24 -10.23
CA MET A 190 4.83 2.09 -10.48
C MET A 190 4.91 3.24 -9.49
N VAL A 191 3.82 3.97 -9.29
CA VAL A 191 3.75 5.09 -8.34
C VAL A 191 3.84 4.57 -6.91
N GLY A 192 3.15 3.46 -6.58
CA GLY A 192 3.12 2.85 -5.26
C GLY A 192 4.50 2.40 -4.79
N GLY A 193 5.32 1.84 -5.67
CA GLY A 193 6.69 1.46 -5.32
C GLY A 193 7.54 2.64 -4.82
N LEU A 194 7.41 3.80 -5.44
CA LEU A 194 8.09 5.03 -4.99
C LEU A 194 7.44 5.60 -3.72
N SER A 195 6.11 5.52 -3.62
CA SER A 195 5.35 5.95 -2.44
C SER A 195 5.76 5.20 -1.18
N VAL A 196 5.95 3.87 -1.27
CA VAL A 196 6.40 3.04 -0.13
C VAL A 196 7.76 3.49 0.38
N VAL A 197 8.74 3.74 -0.52
CA VAL A 197 10.07 4.22 -0.13
C VAL A 197 9.99 5.58 0.56
N ALA A 198 9.19 6.50 0.02
CA ALA A 198 9.00 7.83 0.61
C ALA A 198 8.29 7.76 1.98
N THR A 199 7.28 6.92 2.12
CA THR A 199 6.54 6.71 3.37
C THR A 199 7.44 6.10 4.44
N GLN A 200 8.31 5.14 4.08
CA GLN A 200 9.30 4.58 4.98
C GLN A 200 10.29 5.65 5.47
N GLY A 201 10.76 6.52 4.57
CA GLY A 201 11.64 7.64 4.93
C GLY A 201 10.98 8.63 5.88
N LEU A 202 9.71 8.97 5.67
CA LEU A 202 8.93 9.78 6.60
C LEU A 202 8.77 9.10 7.96
N GLY A 203 8.48 7.79 7.98
CA GLY A 203 8.33 7.00 9.19
C GLY A 203 9.58 7.01 10.04
N SER A 204 10.73 6.73 9.45
CA SER A 204 12.01 6.74 10.14
C SER A 204 12.35 8.13 10.69
N ALA A 205 12.07 9.20 9.94
CA ALA A 205 12.31 10.57 10.37
C ALA A 205 11.44 10.99 11.57
N ILE A 206 10.16 10.57 11.59
CA ILE A 206 9.26 10.84 12.73
C ILE A 206 9.74 10.11 13.98
N ILE A 207 10.19 8.86 13.85
CA ILE A 207 10.72 8.10 14.97
C ILE A 207 12.01 8.72 15.51
N ALA A 208 12.94 9.14 14.63
CA ALA A 208 14.14 9.83 15.02
C ALA A 208 13.83 11.15 15.77
N GLN A 209 12.79 11.88 15.34
CA GLN A 209 12.31 13.06 16.05
C GLN A 209 11.78 12.75 17.45
N ILE A 210 11.02 11.66 17.61
CA ILE A 210 10.52 11.23 18.93
C ILE A 210 11.70 10.85 19.85
N ASN A 211 12.76 10.28 19.30
CA ASN A 211 13.98 9.94 20.05
C ASN A 211 14.87 11.17 20.38
N GLY A 212 14.45 12.38 20.03
CA GLY A 212 15.11 13.63 20.40
C GLY A 212 16.02 14.23 19.33
N GLU A 213 16.12 13.63 18.15
CA GLU A 213 16.85 14.18 17.02
C GLU A 213 15.99 15.19 16.26
N SER A 214 16.46 16.43 16.05
CA SER A 214 15.68 17.48 15.40
C SER A 214 15.61 17.28 13.89
N GLN A 215 14.72 16.40 13.41
CA GLN A 215 14.55 16.08 12.00
C GLN A 215 13.63 17.06 11.25
N PHE A 216 12.71 17.74 11.95
CA PHE A 216 11.75 18.69 11.35
C PHE A 216 12.38 19.97 10.80
N LYS A 217 13.66 20.23 11.07
CA LYS A 217 14.39 21.38 10.51
C LYS A 217 14.82 21.15 9.06
N HIS A 218 14.81 19.92 8.57
CA HIS A 218 15.27 19.60 7.23
C HIS A 218 14.16 19.79 6.20
N TRP A 219 14.43 20.62 5.19
CA TRP A 219 13.50 20.88 4.09
C TRP A 219 13.10 19.63 3.31
N PHE A 220 13.98 18.64 3.25
CA PHE A 220 13.77 17.39 2.54
C PHE A 220 12.57 16.59 3.09
N LEU A 221 12.30 16.66 4.39
CA LEU A 221 11.13 16.05 5.02
C LEU A 221 9.82 16.57 4.41
N TYR A 222 9.73 17.88 4.18
CA TYR A 222 8.54 18.51 3.61
C TYR A 222 8.34 18.11 2.15
N VAL A 223 9.44 17.96 1.39
CA VAL A 223 9.38 17.45 0.00
C VAL A 223 8.86 16.02 -0.03
N LEU A 224 9.37 15.14 0.85
CA LEU A 224 8.86 13.78 0.98
C LEU A 224 7.38 13.75 1.36
N PHE A 225 6.95 14.60 2.28
CA PHE A 225 5.57 14.68 2.73
C PHE A 225 4.63 15.06 1.58
N VAL A 226 4.96 16.10 0.82
CA VAL A 226 4.19 16.51 -0.37
C VAL A 226 4.19 15.41 -1.43
N PHE A 227 5.34 14.77 -1.66
CA PHE A 227 5.44 13.67 -2.61
C PHE A 227 4.53 12.50 -2.22
N VAL A 228 4.50 12.09 -0.95
CA VAL A 228 3.62 11.01 -0.46
C VAL A 228 2.15 11.38 -0.64
N ILE A 229 1.75 12.62 -0.32
CA ILE A 229 0.36 13.05 -0.54
C ILE A 229 -0.02 12.97 -2.02
N CYS A 230 0.83 13.46 -2.92
CA CYS A 230 0.57 13.42 -4.35
C CYS A 230 0.46 11.99 -4.89
N THR A 231 1.35 11.09 -4.44
CA THR A 231 1.33 9.68 -4.85
C THR A 231 0.12 8.95 -4.31
N LEU A 232 -0.25 9.15 -3.04
CA LEU A 232 -1.46 8.55 -2.44
C LEU A 232 -2.74 9.01 -3.13
N LEU A 233 -2.86 10.30 -3.47
CA LEU A 233 -4.00 10.80 -4.23
C LEU A 233 -4.08 10.15 -5.61
N THR A 234 -2.96 10.02 -6.29
CA THR A 234 -2.88 9.33 -7.58
C THR A 234 -3.32 7.87 -7.46
N GLU A 235 -2.81 7.14 -6.47
CA GLU A 235 -3.18 5.75 -6.21
C GLU A 235 -4.68 5.59 -5.91
N ILE A 236 -5.25 6.45 -5.07
CA ILE A 236 -6.69 6.41 -4.74
C ILE A 236 -7.54 6.61 -5.98
N ILE A 237 -7.19 7.59 -6.82
CA ILE A 237 -7.92 7.88 -8.06
C ILE A 237 -7.89 6.67 -9.00
N TYR A 238 -6.69 6.17 -9.32
CA TYR A 238 -6.54 5.06 -10.26
C TYR A 238 -7.05 3.73 -9.69
N LEU A 239 -6.92 3.50 -8.39
CA LEU A 239 -7.43 2.30 -7.74
C LEU A 239 -8.97 2.27 -7.73
N ASN A 240 -9.63 3.41 -7.59
CA ASN A 240 -11.10 3.48 -7.64
C ASN A 240 -11.64 3.26 -9.08
N VAL A 241 -10.86 3.59 -10.10
CA VAL A 241 -11.23 3.34 -11.50
C VAL A 241 -11.02 1.87 -11.91
N CYS A 242 -10.08 1.16 -11.26
CA CYS A 242 -9.72 -0.23 -11.59
C CYS A 242 -10.86 -1.25 -11.44
N PRO A 243 -11.64 -1.30 -10.32
CA PRO A 243 -12.73 -2.28 -10.15
C PRO A 243 -13.85 -2.15 -11.16
N VAL A 244 -14.04 -0.96 -11.66
CA VAL A 244 -15.02 -0.58 -12.66
C VAL A 244 -14.72 -1.17 -14.03
N SER A 245 -13.46 -1.06 -14.42
CA SER A 245 -12.98 -1.66 -15.67
C SER A 245 -13.12 -3.17 -15.64
N LEU A 246 -12.97 -3.80 -14.45
CA LEU A 246 -13.11 -5.24 -14.26
C LEU A 246 -14.57 -5.72 -14.42
N SER A 247 -15.54 -4.99 -13.89
CA SER A 247 -16.97 -5.36 -14.02
C SER A 247 -17.42 -5.29 -15.48
N LYS A 248 -16.95 -4.30 -16.23
CA LYS A 248 -17.22 -4.18 -17.69
C LYS A 248 -16.55 -5.31 -18.50
N ILE A 249 -15.34 -5.74 -18.14
CA ILE A 249 -14.64 -6.83 -18.87
C ILE A 249 -15.27 -8.20 -18.59
N LEU A 250 -15.76 -8.43 -17.38
CA LEU A 250 -16.36 -9.70 -16.97
C LEU A 250 -17.86 -9.81 -17.32
N GLY A 251 -18.46 -8.78 -17.92
CA GLY A 251 -19.88 -8.78 -18.28
C GLY A 251 -20.83 -8.93 -17.09
N LEU A 252 -20.39 -8.52 -15.90
CA LEU A 252 -21.13 -8.56 -14.65
C LEU A 252 -21.85 -7.20 -14.45
N CYS A 253 -22.64 -6.79 -15.43
CA CYS A 253 -23.64 -5.75 -15.28
C CYS A 253 -25.02 -6.40 -15.16
#